data_b45ed41d60ce4e38f6911cb1b28caa6c
#
_entry.id   b45ed41d60ce4e38f6911cb1b28caa6c
#
_cell.length_a   1.000
_cell.length_b   1.000
_cell.length_c   1.000
_cell.angle_alpha   90.00
_cell.angle_beta   90.00
_cell.angle_gamma   90.00
#
_symmetry.space_group_name_H-M   'P 1'
#
loop_
_entity.id
_entity.type
_entity.pdbx_description
1 polymer ?
#
loop_
_entity_poly.entity_id
_entity_poly.type
_entity_poly.pdbx_seq_one_letter_code
_entity_poly.pdbx_strand_id
1 'polypeptide(L)'
;MEFVTGLEDRKVKTLEELEREVATFCGTSRAVCLNSQTACAEMTLRLLGVGEGDEVITSAYTYTASASVVCHVGAKLVLVDTQADSLEMDYDKLAEAITEKTKVIIPVDLGGVPCDYDRIFSIVKDKEKMFRPANEIQRAIGRIIVMADAAHAFGAAWHDKPVGSIADFSNFSFHAVKNF
;
A
#
# COMPACT_ATOMS: atom_id res chain seq x y z
N MET A 1 -9.24 13.42 17.12
CA MET A 1 -10.41 14.29 16.89
C MET A 1 -10.03 15.77 16.74
N GLU A 2 -8.94 16.25 17.36
CA GLU A 2 -8.45 17.63 17.17
C GLU A 2 -7.79 17.90 15.81
N PHE A 3 -7.38 16.87 15.09
CA PHE A 3 -6.67 17.02 13.83
C PHE A 3 -7.59 17.36 12.65
N VAL A 4 -8.82 16.83 12.66
CA VAL A 4 -9.83 17.12 11.61
C VAL A 4 -10.26 18.60 11.67
N THR A 5 -10.37 19.17 12.88
CA THR A 5 -10.71 20.59 13.05
C THR A 5 -9.61 21.56 12.58
N GLY A 6 -8.34 21.12 12.55
CA GLY A 6 -7.23 21.94 12.06
C GLY A 6 -7.18 22.10 10.54
N LEU A 7 -7.82 21.19 9.78
CA LEU A 7 -7.93 21.28 8.31
C LEU A 7 -9.13 22.12 7.86
N GLU A 8 -10.20 22.17 8.65
CA GLU A 8 -11.40 22.96 8.33
C GLU A 8 -11.13 24.47 8.23
N ASP A 9 -10.16 24.98 9.01
CA ASP A 9 -9.74 26.39 8.96
C ASP A 9 -8.64 26.69 7.92
N ARG A 10 -8.02 25.66 7.34
CA ARG A 10 -7.00 25.81 6.31
C ARG A 10 -7.62 25.63 4.94
N LYS A 11 -7.95 26.71 4.27
CA LYS A 11 -8.32 26.67 2.85
C LYS A 11 -7.12 26.23 2.02
N VAL A 12 -6.98 24.92 1.81
CA VAL A 12 -6.05 24.38 0.81
C VAL A 12 -6.40 25.01 -0.53
N LYS A 13 -5.52 25.84 -1.06
CA LYS A 13 -5.77 26.65 -2.25
C LYS A 13 -5.26 25.97 -3.52
N THR A 14 -4.28 25.09 -3.39
CA THR A 14 -3.67 24.39 -4.52
C THR A 14 -3.47 22.91 -4.23
N LEU A 15 -3.35 22.11 -5.29
CA LEU A 15 -3.04 20.69 -5.18
C LEU A 15 -1.68 20.46 -4.51
N GLU A 16 -0.69 21.28 -4.83
CA GLU A 16 0.66 21.20 -4.25
C GLU A 16 0.66 21.49 -2.73
N GLU A 17 -0.22 22.37 -2.27
CA GLU A 17 -0.38 22.60 -0.84
C GLU A 17 -0.95 21.37 -0.14
N LEU A 18 -1.96 20.72 -0.73
CA LEU A 18 -2.53 19.48 -0.21
C LEU A 18 -1.47 18.36 -0.14
N GLU A 19 -0.74 18.15 -1.23
CA GLU A 19 0.33 17.16 -1.28
C GLU A 19 1.39 17.38 -0.20
N ARG A 20 1.79 18.63 0.01
CA ARG A 20 2.75 18.98 1.07
C ARG A 20 2.18 18.74 2.47
N GLU A 21 0.91 19.09 2.70
CA GLU A 21 0.28 18.87 4.00
C GLU A 21 0.09 17.38 4.29
N VAL A 22 -0.35 16.59 3.32
CA VAL A 22 -0.45 15.13 3.44
C VAL A 22 0.93 14.51 3.72
N ALA A 23 1.97 14.92 2.98
CA ALA A 23 3.33 14.44 3.22
C ALA A 23 3.81 14.77 4.64
N THR A 24 3.57 15.98 5.10
CA THR A 24 3.93 16.43 6.46
C THR A 24 3.18 15.62 7.52
N PHE A 25 1.88 15.44 7.33
CA PHE A 25 1.03 14.68 8.25
C PHE A 25 1.45 13.21 8.35
N CYS A 26 1.72 12.59 7.21
CA CYS A 26 2.16 11.20 7.14
C CYS A 26 3.64 11.00 7.55
N GLY A 27 4.41 12.07 7.75
CA GLY A 27 5.84 11.95 8.04
C GLY A 27 6.65 11.38 6.88
N THR A 28 6.20 11.58 5.64
CA THR A 28 6.85 11.11 4.42
C THR A 28 7.47 12.26 3.63
N SER A 29 8.42 11.97 2.77
CA SER A 29 9.12 12.99 1.97
C SER A 29 8.26 13.63 0.90
N ARG A 30 7.27 12.91 0.37
CA ARG A 30 6.37 13.36 -0.69
C ARG A 30 5.01 12.68 -0.63
N ALA A 31 3.98 13.39 -1.06
CA ALA A 31 2.70 12.84 -1.45
C ALA A 31 2.36 13.31 -2.86
N VAL A 32 1.56 12.54 -3.57
CA VAL A 32 1.05 12.86 -4.91
C VAL A 32 -0.44 12.59 -4.91
N CYS A 33 -1.23 13.57 -5.33
CA CYS A 33 -2.67 13.46 -5.43
C CYS A 33 -3.09 13.06 -6.84
N LEU A 34 -3.91 12.02 -6.94
CA LEU A 34 -4.57 11.59 -8.18
C LEU A 34 -6.09 11.62 -7.97
N ASN A 35 -6.84 11.26 -9.01
CA ASN A 35 -8.30 11.32 -8.98
C ASN A 35 -8.95 10.21 -8.12
N SER A 36 -8.20 9.18 -7.72
CA SER A 36 -8.70 8.10 -6.85
C SER A 36 -7.54 7.28 -6.27
N GLN A 37 -7.80 6.57 -5.15
CA GLN A 37 -6.86 5.58 -4.59
C GLN A 37 -6.54 4.47 -5.62
N THR A 38 -7.52 4.01 -6.36
CA THR A 38 -7.32 3.02 -7.43
C THR A 38 -6.32 3.50 -8.47
N ALA A 39 -6.42 4.76 -8.91
CA ALA A 39 -5.46 5.36 -9.83
C ALA A 39 -4.05 5.46 -9.20
N CYS A 40 -3.95 5.81 -7.91
CA CYS A 40 -2.67 5.84 -7.19
C CYS A 40 -2.01 4.46 -7.20
N ALA A 41 -2.76 3.42 -6.86
CA ALA A 41 -2.25 2.05 -6.82
C ALA A 41 -1.81 1.56 -8.21
N GLU A 42 -2.63 1.79 -9.25
CA GLU A 42 -2.28 1.43 -10.63
C GLU A 42 -1.03 2.17 -11.11
N MET A 43 -0.96 3.48 -10.89
CA MET A 43 0.19 4.29 -11.29
C MET A 43 1.46 3.87 -10.55
N THR A 44 1.36 3.49 -9.28
CA THR A 44 2.49 2.97 -8.51
C THR A 44 3.00 1.66 -9.12
N LEU A 45 2.11 0.72 -9.45
CA LEU A 45 2.52 -0.53 -10.12
C LEU A 45 3.18 -0.27 -11.49
N ARG A 46 2.64 0.66 -12.27
CA ARG A 46 3.23 1.07 -13.55
C ARG A 46 4.61 1.72 -13.38
N LEU A 47 4.75 2.62 -12.40
CA LEU A 47 6.03 3.25 -12.06
C LEU A 47 7.08 2.21 -11.66
N LEU A 48 6.67 1.20 -10.91
CA LEU A 48 7.52 0.07 -10.51
C LEU A 48 7.84 -0.88 -11.67
N GLY A 49 7.22 -0.69 -12.85
CA GLY A 49 7.40 -1.54 -14.02
C GLY A 49 6.85 -2.96 -13.84
N VAL A 50 5.82 -3.10 -13.01
CA VAL A 50 5.12 -4.37 -12.82
C VAL A 50 4.21 -4.66 -14.00
N GLY A 51 4.24 -5.88 -14.52
CA GLY A 51 3.48 -6.25 -15.71
C GLY A 51 3.44 -7.75 -15.97
N GLU A 52 3.31 -8.11 -17.24
CA GLU A 52 3.22 -9.51 -17.67
C GLU A 52 4.42 -10.34 -17.19
N GLY A 53 4.14 -11.50 -16.61
CA GLY A 53 5.14 -12.39 -16.03
C GLY A 53 5.44 -12.14 -14.55
N ASP A 54 5.05 -10.98 -14.01
CA ASP A 54 5.19 -10.64 -12.59
C ASP A 54 3.97 -11.11 -11.78
N GLU A 55 4.16 -11.28 -10.48
CA GLU A 55 3.10 -11.60 -9.52
C GLU A 55 2.97 -10.49 -8.48
N VAL A 56 1.71 -10.16 -8.15
CA VAL A 56 1.36 -9.23 -7.07
C VAL A 56 0.42 -9.94 -6.11
N ILE A 57 0.76 -9.92 -4.83
CA ILE A 57 0.00 -10.61 -3.78
C ILE A 57 -0.87 -9.58 -3.04
N THR A 58 -2.14 -9.92 -2.81
CA THR A 58 -3.03 -9.14 -1.92
C THR A 58 -3.98 -10.06 -1.16
N SER A 59 -4.72 -9.50 -0.19
CA SER A 59 -5.74 -10.23 0.56
C SER A 59 -6.92 -10.63 -0.33
N ALA A 60 -7.49 -11.80 -0.11
CA ALA A 60 -8.75 -12.22 -0.73
C ALA A 60 -9.94 -11.41 -0.20
N TYR A 61 -9.86 -10.90 1.03
CA TYR A 61 -10.87 -10.03 1.61
C TYR A 61 -10.45 -8.58 1.48
N THR A 62 -10.85 -7.97 0.38
CA THR A 62 -10.55 -6.58 0.06
C THR A 62 -11.61 -5.99 -0.88
N TYR A 63 -11.59 -4.67 -1.05
CA TYR A 63 -12.33 -4.03 -2.12
C TYR A 63 -11.70 -4.37 -3.47
N THR A 64 -12.52 -4.52 -4.50
CA THR A 64 -12.10 -4.95 -5.85
C THR A 64 -10.89 -4.17 -6.39
N ALA A 65 -10.71 -2.91 -5.99
CA ALA A 65 -9.63 -2.07 -6.48
C ALA A 65 -8.23 -2.65 -6.25
N SER A 66 -7.95 -3.20 -5.04
CA SER A 66 -6.64 -3.77 -4.71
C SER A 66 -6.26 -4.93 -5.64
N ALA A 67 -7.26 -5.68 -6.11
CA ALA A 67 -7.09 -6.80 -7.04
C ALA A 67 -7.10 -6.34 -8.51
N SER A 68 -8.02 -5.45 -8.89
CA SER A 68 -8.21 -5.04 -10.29
C SER A 68 -7.00 -4.29 -10.85
N VAL A 69 -6.32 -3.47 -10.04
CA VAL A 69 -5.12 -2.74 -10.50
C VAL A 69 -4.00 -3.68 -10.93
N VAL A 70 -3.91 -4.87 -10.34
CA VAL A 70 -2.95 -5.91 -10.74
C VAL A 70 -3.27 -6.42 -12.15
N CYS A 71 -4.55 -6.65 -12.43
CA CYS A 71 -5.02 -7.05 -13.76
C CYS A 71 -4.82 -5.93 -14.80
N HIS A 72 -5.03 -4.67 -14.41
CA HIS A 72 -4.86 -3.51 -15.29
C HIS A 72 -3.42 -3.37 -15.80
N VAL A 73 -2.44 -3.75 -15.01
CA VAL A 73 -1.03 -3.71 -15.43
C VAL A 73 -0.57 -5.01 -16.12
N GLY A 74 -1.44 -6.01 -16.23
CA GLY A 74 -1.15 -7.30 -16.89
C GLY A 74 -0.36 -8.27 -16.01
N ALA A 75 -0.20 -7.99 -14.73
CA ALA A 75 0.46 -8.90 -13.79
C ALA A 75 -0.49 -10.01 -13.32
N LYS A 76 0.07 -11.08 -12.80
CA LYS A 76 -0.70 -12.17 -12.20
C LYS A 76 -1.11 -11.79 -10.78
N LEU A 77 -2.42 -11.76 -10.53
CA LEU A 77 -2.98 -11.62 -9.20
C LEU A 77 -2.81 -12.92 -8.41
N VAL A 78 -2.26 -12.81 -7.21
CA VAL A 78 -2.18 -13.89 -6.22
C VAL A 78 -2.96 -13.47 -4.99
N LEU A 79 -4.00 -14.22 -4.66
CA LEU A 79 -4.85 -13.94 -3.50
C LEU A 79 -4.42 -14.81 -2.32
N VAL A 80 -4.27 -14.19 -1.16
CA VAL A 80 -3.99 -14.84 0.11
C VAL A 80 -5.22 -14.68 1.00
N ASP A 81 -5.64 -15.75 1.64
CA ASP A 81 -6.78 -15.74 2.55
C ASP A 81 -6.52 -14.89 3.81
N THR A 82 -7.55 -14.61 4.56
CA THR A 82 -7.44 -13.94 5.86
C THR A 82 -7.07 -14.93 6.95
N GLN A 83 -6.62 -14.42 8.09
CA GLN A 83 -6.48 -15.19 9.31
C GLN A 83 -7.85 -15.70 9.78
N ALA A 84 -7.87 -16.72 10.62
CA ALA A 84 -9.11 -17.34 11.08
C ALA A 84 -9.96 -16.43 11.98
N ASP A 85 -9.32 -15.51 12.66
CA ASP A 85 -9.91 -14.63 13.69
C ASP A 85 -9.69 -13.13 13.42
N SER A 86 -9.16 -12.78 12.26
CA SER A 86 -8.89 -11.41 11.85
C SER A 86 -9.22 -11.20 10.37
N LEU A 87 -9.45 -9.95 9.97
CA LEU A 87 -9.63 -9.56 8.57
C LEU A 87 -8.31 -9.28 7.85
N GLU A 88 -7.21 -9.32 8.58
CA GLU A 88 -5.87 -9.20 8.01
C GLU A 88 -5.52 -10.44 7.16
N MET A 89 -4.63 -10.27 6.20
CA MET A 89 -4.12 -11.41 5.43
C MET A 89 -3.42 -12.43 6.34
N ASP A 90 -3.52 -13.70 5.97
CA ASP A 90 -2.79 -14.76 6.63
C ASP A 90 -1.30 -14.68 6.26
N TYR A 91 -0.46 -14.35 7.22
CA TYR A 91 0.96 -14.11 7.00
C TYR A 91 1.75 -15.39 6.71
N ASP A 92 1.31 -16.55 7.19
CA ASP A 92 1.95 -17.82 6.88
C ASP A 92 1.66 -18.20 5.43
N LYS A 93 0.41 -18.04 4.98
CA LYS A 93 0.03 -18.20 3.57
C LYS A 93 0.70 -17.15 2.66
N LEU A 94 0.89 -15.91 3.16
CA LEU A 94 1.67 -14.91 2.44
C LEU A 94 3.09 -15.41 2.18
N ALA A 95 3.77 -15.93 3.21
CA ALA A 95 5.13 -16.44 3.09
C ALA A 95 5.23 -17.63 2.10
N GLU A 96 4.21 -18.49 2.06
CA GLU A 96 4.11 -19.62 1.12
C GLU A 96 3.84 -19.16 -0.32
N ALA A 97 3.05 -18.11 -0.50
CA ALA A 97 2.65 -17.61 -1.81
C ALA A 97 3.77 -16.87 -2.58
N ILE A 98 4.83 -16.44 -1.89
CA ILE A 98 5.94 -15.70 -2.50
C ILE A 98 6.76 -16.62 -3.42
N THR A 99 6.97 -16.17 -4.65
CA THR A 99 7.80 -16.81 -5.67
C THR A 99 8.86 -15.85 -6.20
N GLU A 100 9.75 -16.31 -7.07
CA GLU A 100 10.72 -15.44 -7.78
C GLU A 100 10.05 -14.40 -8.70
N LYS A 101 8.77 -14.58 -9.02
CA LYS A 101 7.98 -13.65 -9.83
C LYS A 101 7.31 -12.55 -9.00
N THR A 102 7.24 -12.73 -7.68
CA THR A 102 6.59 -11.77 -6.79
C THR A 102 7.35 -10.45 -6.75
N LYS A 103 6.70 -9.36 -7.13
CA LYS A 103 7.28 -8.01 -7.14
C LYS A 103 6.73 -7.12 -6.03
N VAL A 104 5.42 -7.24 -5.78
CA VAL A 104 4.70 -6.36 -4.85
C VAL A 104 3.77 -7.19 -3.96
N ILE A 105 3.69 -6.80 -2.70
CA ILE A 105 2.66 -7.21 -1.76
C ILE A 105 1.79 -5.98 -1.48
N ILE A 106 0.47 -6.15 -1.57
CA ILE A 106 -0.51 -5.11 -1.25
C ILE A 106 -1.27 -5.53 0.01
N PRO A 107 -0.74 -5.22 1.22
CA PRO A 107 -1.53 -5.35 2.44
C PRO A 107 -2.68 -4.34 2.42
N VAL A 108 -3.81 -4.70 3.05
CA VAL A 108 -5.00 -3.85 3.09
C VAL A 108 -5.30 -3.50 4.54
N ASP A 109 -5.19 -2.22 4.87
CA ASP A 109 -5.45 -1.67 6.21
C ASP A 109 -6.97 -1.48 6.39
N LEU A 110 -7.69 -2.61 6.44
CA LEU A 110 -9.14 -2.66 6.39
C LEU A 110 -9.77 -2.04 7.65
N GLY A 111 -10.77 -1.18 7.44
CA GLY A 111 -11.44 -0.51 8.56
C GLY A 111 -10.55 0.46 9.35
N GLY A 112 -9.38 0.82 8.82
CA GLY A 112 -8.42 1.68 9.49
C GLY A 112 -7.52 0.95 10.50
N VAL A 113 -7.55 -0.39 10.49
CA VAL A 113 -6.65 -1.21 11.31
C VAL A 113 -5.41 -1.54 10.46
N PRO A 114 -4.22 -1.04 10.84
CA PRO A 114 -2.99 -1.36 10.13
C PRO A 114 -2.68 -2.86 10.21
N CYS A 115 -2.24 -3.44 9.10
CA CYS A 115 -1.69 -4.79 9.09
C CYS A 115 -0.44 -4.89 9.99
N ASP A 116 -0.06 -6.11 10.38
CA ASP A 116 1.20 -6.36 11.08
C ASP A 116 2.39 -6.16 10.10
N TYR A 117 2.82 -4.91 9.95
CA TYR A 117 3.93 -4.55 9.06
C TYR A 117 5.27 -5.14 9.50
N ASP A 118 5.47 -5.37 10.80
CA ASP A 118 6.70 -6.00 11.29
C ASP A 118 6.80 -7.43 10.74
N ARG A 119 5.70 -8.16 10.77
CA ARG A 119 5.62 -9.52 10.22
C ARG A 119 5.77 -9.54 8.71
N ILE A 120 5.11 -8.60 8.00
CA ILE A 120 5.23 -8.47 6.54
C ILE A 120 6.70 -8.21 6.16
N PHE A 121 7.36 -7.24 6.78
CA PHE A 121 8.76 -6.92 6.46
C PHE A 121 9.74 -8.02 6.87
N SER A 122 9.46 -8.77 7.94
CA SER A 122 10.22 -9.96 8.28
C SER A 122 10.15 -11.01 7.18
N ILE A 123 8.94 -11.31 6.68
CA ILE A 123 8.73 -12.24 5.56
C ILE A 123 9.45 -11.76 4.31
N VAL A 124 9.32 -10.48 3.96
CA VAL A 124 10.00 -9.88 2.80
C VAL A 124 11.52 -10.03 2.91
N LYS A 125 12.08 -9.83 4.10
CA LYS A 125 13.50 -10.00 4.37
C LYS A 125 13.95 -11.46 4.21
N ASP A 126 13.19 -12.40 4.76
CA ASP A 126 13.50 -13.83 4.67
C ASP A 126 13.48 -14.34 3.21
N LYS A 127 12.64 -13.72 2.38
CA LYS A 127 12.48 -14.03 0.96
C LYS A 127 13.32 -13.16 0.02
N GLU A 128 14.17 -12.27 0.53
CA GLU A 128 14.95 -11.31 -0.28
C GLU A 128 15.74 -11.98 -1.40
N LYS A 129 16.34 -13.15 -1.13
CA LYS A 129 17.12 -13.91 -2.11
C LYS A 129 16.30 -14.44 -3.29
N MET A 130 14.98 -14.50 -3.16
CA MET A 130 14.08 -14.90 -4.25
C MET A 130 13.74 -13.74 -5.18
N PHE A 131 13.91 -12.51 -4.72
CA PHE A 131 13.56 -11.33 -5.50
C PHE A 131 14.43 -11.19 -6.75
N ARG A 132 13.80 -10.98 -7.90
CA ARG A 132 14.42 -10.79 -9.21
C ARG A 132 14.02 -9.43 -9.77
N PRO A 133 14.84 -8.37 -9.54
CA PRO A 133 14.50 -7.03 -10.02
C PRO A 133 14.54 -6.97 -11.55
N ALA A 134 13.50 -6.39 -12.16
CA ALA A 134 13.37 -6.25 -13.61
C ALA A 134 13.89 -4.91 -14.14
N ASN A 135 13.99 -3.88 -13.26
CA ASN A 135 14.41 -2.53 -13.65
C ASN A 135 15.23 -1.85 -12.53
N GLU A 136 15.68 -0.62 -12.79
CA GLU A 136 16.54 0.11 -11.86
C GLU A 136 15.84 0.49 -10.54
N ILE A 137 14.54 0.82 -10.58
CA ILE A 137 13.78 1.16 -9.38
C ILE A 137 13.67 -0.08 -8.47
N GLN A 138 13.31 -1.23 -9.03
CA GLN A 138 13.26 -2.48 -8.30
C GLN A 138 14.65 -2.89 -7.76
N ARG A 139 15.74 -2.65 -8.53
CA ARG A 139 17.11 -2.89 -8.07
C ARG A 139 17.51 -1.97 -6.91
N ALA A 140 17.10 -0.72 -6.96
CA ALA A 140 17.38 0.25 -5.90
C ALA A 140 16.68 -0.11 -4.59
N ILE A 141 15.46 -0.65 -4.67
CA ILE A 141 14.70 -1.13 -3.50
C ILE A 141 15.30 -2.46 -2.99
N GLY A 142 15.71 -3.36 -3.89
CA GLY A 142 16.47 -4.58 -3.60
C GLY A 142 15.66 -5.74 -3.01
N ARG A 143 14.35 -5.61 -2.83
CA ARG A 143 13.45 -6.61 -2.24
C ARG A 143 12.03 -6.48 -2.78
N ILE A 144 11.17 -7.42 -2.40
CA ILE A 144 9.74 -7.31 -2.68
C ILE A 144 9.20 -6.01 -2.07
N ILE A 145 8.43 -5.29 -2.85
CA ILE A 145 7.92 -3.96 -2.51
C ILE A 145 6.61 -4.11 -1.73
N VAL A 146 6.46 -3.36 -0.66
CA VAL A 146 5.24 -3.30 0.13
C VAL A 146 4.47 -2.03 -0.22
N MET A 147 3.31 -2.18 -0.83
CA MET A 147 2.42 -1.09 -1.25
C MET A 147 1.10 -1.18 -0.48
N ALA A 148 0.95 -0.40 0.57
CA ALA A 148 -0.25 -0.43 1.40
C ALA A 148 -1.49 0.10 0.66
N ASP A 149 -2.56 -0.68 0.64
CA ASP A 149 -3.90 -0.15 0.41
C ASP A 149 -4.43 0.39 1.74
N ALA A 150 -4.18 1.66 1.96
CA ALA A 150 -4.53 2.39 3.16
C ALA A 150 -5.80 3.25 2.96
N ALA A 151 -6.69 2.83 2.03
CA ALA A 151 -7.90 3.58 1.70
C ALA A 151 -8.80 3.87 2.92
N HIS A 152 -8.68 3.10 3.99
CA HIS A 152 -9.43 3.27 5.24
C HIS A 152 -8.57 3.77 6.41
N ALA A 153 -7.27 4.02 6.19
CA ALA A 153 -6.31 4.16 7.28
C ALA A 153 -5.62 5.54 7.34
N PHE A 154 -6.19 6.57 6.68
CA PHE A 154 -5.67 7.92 6.86
C PHE A 154 -5.83 8.36 8.32
N GLY A 155 -4.72 8.76 8.95
CA GLY A 155 -4.69 9.09 10.38
C GLY A 155 -4.42 7.93 11.33
N ALA A 156 -4.42 6.69 10.84
CA ALA A 156 -4.01 5.54 11.63
C ALA A 156 -2.49 5.50 11.84
N ALA A 157 -2.06 4.81 12.90
CA ALA A 157 -0.66 4.65 13.24
C ALA A 157 -0.34 3.19 13.60
N TRP A 158 0.89 2.75 13.31
CA TRP A 158 1.49 1.50 13.73
C TRP A 158 2.74 1.81 14.54
N HIS A 159 2.78 1.38 15.82
CA HIS A 159 3.87 1.71 16.75
C HIS A 159 4.21 3.22 16.76
N ASP A 160 3.17 4.05 16.91
CA ASP A 160 3.26 5.52 16.93
C ASP A 160 3.76 6.16 15.62
N LYS A 161 3.91 5.38 14.55
CA LYS A 161 4.27 5.89 13.22
C LYS A 161 3.03 6.02 12.35
N PRO A 162 2.79 7.15 11.68
CA PRO A 162 1.69 7.27 10.72
C PRO A 162 1.77 6.19 9.64
N VAL A 163 0.63 5.58 9.30
CA VAL A 163 0.55 4.52 8.27
C VAL A 163 1.21 4.92 6.95
N GLY A 164 1.14 6.20 6.57
CA GLY A 164 1.76 6.71 5.36
C GLY A 164 3.29 6.63 5.31
N SER A 165 3.97 6.38 6.45
CA SER A 165 5.43 6.31 6.55
C SER A 165 5.99 4.91 6.78
N ILE A 166 5.15 3.85 6.75
CA ILE A 166 5.56 2.50 7.13
C ILE A 166 5.91 1.66 5.91
N ALA A 167 5.00 1.57 4.96
CA ALA A 167 5.21 0.85 3.71
C ALA A 167 6.09 1.66 2.73
N ASP A 168 6.57 1.02 1.67
CA ASP A 168 7.30 1.70 0.61
C ASP A 168 6.42 2.73 -0.11
N PHE A 169 5.15 2.38 -0.30
CA PHE A 169 4.10 3.24 -0.83
C PHE A 169 2.83 3.04 -0.02
N SER A 170 2.09 4.10 0.25
CA SER A 170 0.77 4.05 0.90
C SER A 170 -0.25 4.80 0.06
N ASN A 171 -1.33 4.12 -0.31
CA ASN A 171 -2.38 4.68 -1.16
C ASN A 171 -3.62 4.97 -0.33
N PHE A 172 -3.96 6.23 -0.16
CA PHE A 172 -5.13 6.70 0.59
C PHE A 172 -6.30 7.03 -0.31
N SER A 173 -7.50 7.03 0.27
CA SER A 173 -8.72 7.49 -0.40
C SER A 173 -9.36 8.60 0.41
N PHE A 174 -9.60 9.74 -0.24
CA PHE A 174 -10.36 10.86 0.32
C PHE A 174 -11.81 10.89 -0.20
N HIS A 175 -12.34 9.73 -0.56
CA HIS A 175 -13.75 9.61 -0.89
C HIS A 175 -14.60 9.92 0.37
N ALA A 176 -15.75 10.61 0.18
CA ALA A 176 -16.57 11.16 1.27
C ALA A 176 -17.01 10.17 2.37
N VAL A 177 -16.95 8.85 2.10
CA VAL A 177 -17.29 7.80 3.09
C VAL A 177 -16.07 7.22 3.81
N LYS A 178 -14.87 7.76 3.58
CA LYS A 178 -13.63 7.30 4.18
C LYS A 178 -13.28 8.12 5.45
N ASN A 179 -12.15 7.83 6.05
CA ASN A 179 -11.66 8.45 7.29
C ASN A 179 -11.07 9.84 7.03
N PHE A 180 -11.94 10.76 6.59
CA PHE A 180 -11.50 12.14 6.31
C PHE A 180 -12.57 13.14 6.77
#